data_838eafce421c7fd32c5bff6148bae289
#
_entry.id   838eafce421c7fd32c5bff6148bae289
#
_cell.length_a   1.000
_cell.length_b   1.000
_cell.length_c   1.000
_cell.angle_alpha   90.00
_cell.angle_beta   90.00
_cell.angle_gamma   90.00
#
_symmetry.space_group_name_H-M   'P 1'
#
loop_
_entity.id
_entity.type
_entity.pdbx_description
1 polymer ?
#
loop_
_entity_poly.entity_id
_entity_poly.type
_entity_poly.pdbx_seq_one_letter_code
_entity_poly.pdbx_strand_id
1 'polypeptide(L)'
;MKKPAWKKKETAHQDTRLEIFRWAIVLFATVILLKLAYIQLFQHGFYEALASGQHEFFQKLIPKRGTIYLHDLKDNALVPVAVNQQLASVYADPRQVTDSYEEAKQLGGLFGYSQEQIEALKERLNQPKDPYEPIAKEVDDKMLEKIVALELAGIHFKQEAARLYPEPEMSGHLLGFLGTNEDGTPAGKYGIEGYFNEELSGSQGFLRSERDLAGRLIAAGEREYEPAQDGVDIVLTLDRTIQYKACSTLKKAVAKHGAEGGSVVIVEPFSGKILAMCGFPDYDPNVYRKVDSIDIFNNPVYSR
;
A
#
# COMPACT_ATOMS: atom_id res chain seq x y z
N MET A 1 -91.28 -53.99 6.75
CA MET A 1 -90.15 -53.67 5.85
C MET A 1 -89.07 -52.93 6.63
N LYS A 2 -87.95 -53.62 6.98
CA LYS A 2 -86.84 -53.03 7.74
C LYS A 2 -85.83 -52.38 6.74
N LYS A 3 -85.56 -51.10 6.94
CA LYS A 3 -84.49 -50.39 6.19
C LYS A 3 -83.06 -50.82 6.74
N PRO A 4 -82.09 -51.05 5.91
CA PRO A 4 -80.74 -51.49 6.37
C PRO A 4 -79.92 -50.29 6.90
N ALA A 5 -79.37 -50.50 8.11
CA ALA A 5 -78.34 -49.61 8.68
C ALA A 5 -76.98 -49.91 8.05
N TRP A 6 -76.56 -49.03 7.14
CA TRP A 6 -75.22 -49.14 6.53
C TRP A 6 -74.48 -47.77 6.53
N LYS A 7 -73.22 -47.85 6.87
CA LYS A 7 -72.19 -46.78 6.75
C LYS A 7 -72.13 -45.67 7.83
N LYS A 8 -71.46 -45.98 8.92
CA LYS A 8 -70.89 -44.96 9.80
C LYS A 8 -69.57 -45.34 10.42
N LYS A 9 -68.75 -46.18 9.78
CA LYS A 9 -67.46 -46.64 10.34
C LYS A 9 -66.20 -46.25 9.52
N GLU A 10 -66.31 -45.76 8.29
CA GLU A 10 -65.13 -45.43 7.48
C GLU A 10 -64.68 -43.96 7.56
N THR A 11 -65.53 -43.02 7.96
CA THR A 11 -65.22 -41.58 8.03
C THR A 11 -64.33 -41.24 9.25
N ALA A 12 -64.47 -41.94 10.39
CA ALA A 12 -63.71 -41.62 11.62
C ALA A 12 -62.22 -41.87 11.52
N HIS A 13 -61.76 -42.80 10.66
CA HIS A 13 -60.31 -43.05 10.51
C HIS A 13 -59.62 -42.13 9.52
N GLN A 14 -60.33 -41.60 8.55
CA GLN A 14 -59.83 -40.57 7.63
C GLN A 14 -59.73 -39.19 8.32
N ASP A 15 -60.66 -38.84 9.14
CA ASP A 15 -60.68 -37.58 9.91
C ASP A 15 -59.49 -37.53 10.90
N THR A 16 -59.17 -38.66 11.58
CA THR A 16 -58.06 -38.72 12.53
C THR A 16 -56.67 -38.53 11.83
N ARG A 17 -56.50 -39.11 10.63
CA ARG A 17 -55.25 -38.91 9.87
C ARG A 17 -55.08 -37.46 9.38
N LEU A 18 -56.13 -36.84 8.94
CA LEU A 18 -56.14 -35.42 8.55
C LEU A 18 -55.88 -34.49 9.74
N GLU A 19 -56.44 -34.82 10.90
CA GLU A 19 -56.18 -34.10 12.16
C GLU A 19 -54.72 -34.20 12.59
N ILE A 20 -54.15 -35.39 12.57
CA ILE A 20 -52.70 -35.60 12.88
C ILE A 20 -51.84 -34.80 11.93
N PHE A 21 -52.15 -34.82 10.62
CA PHE A 21 -51.38 -34.07 9.63
C PHE A 21 -51.52 -32.55 9.85
N ARG A 22 -52.70 -32.06 10.20
CA ARG A 22 -52.95 -30.67 10.56
C ARG A 22 -52.10 -30.24 11.77
N TRP A 23 -52.11 -31.04 12.84
CA TRP A 23 -51.32 -30.77 14.03
C TRP A 23 -49.80 -30.84 13.77
N ALA A 24 -49.33 -31.72 12.89
CA ALA A 24 -47.93 -31.80 12.48
C ALA A 24 -47.48 -30.50 11.74
N ILE A 25 -48.35 -29.95 10.84
CA ILE A 25 -48.06 -28.69 10.16
C ILE A 25 -48.06 -27.52 11.16
N VAL A 26 -49.01 -27.47 12.09
CA VAL A 26 -49.04 -26.42 13.11
C VAL A 26 -47.80 -26.48 14.02
N LEU A 27 -47.41 -27.68 14.45
CA LEU A 27 -46.20 -27.88 15.25
C LEU A 27 -44.94 -27.42 14.48
N PHE A 28 -44.80 -27.83 13.23
CA PHE A 28 -43.67 -27.40 12.36
C PHE A 28 -43.62 -25.89 12.17
N ALA A 29 -44.77 -25.23 11.88
CA ALA A 29 -44.85 -23.77 11.77
C ALA A 29 -44.48 -23.10 13.09
N THR A 30 -44.92 -23.62 14.23
CA THR A 30 -44.58 -23.08 15.55
C THR A 30 -43.08 -23.17 15.82
N VAL A 31 -42.41 -24.28 15.48
CA VAL A 31 -40.96 -24.41 15.62
C VAL A 31 -40.20 -23.42 14.78
N ILE A 32 -40.65 -23.18 13.53
CA ILE A 32 -40.04 -22.17 12.65
C ILE A 32 -40.21 -20.76 13.27
N LEU A 33 -41.42 -20.41 13.72
CA LEU A 33 -41.68 -19.11 14.33
C LEU A 33 -40.85 -18.89 15.60
N LEU A 34 -40.73 -19.90 16.46
CA LEU A 34 -39.87 -19.83 17.66
C LEU A 34 -38.39 -19.67 17.29
N LYS A 35 -37.93 -20.36 16.26
CA LYS A 35 -36.54 -20.19 15.78
C LYS A 35 -36.28 -18.81 15.20
N LEU A 36 -37.22 -18.29 14.41
CA LEU A 36 -37.14 -16.91 13.89
C LEU A 36 -37.15 -15.88 15.03
N ALA A 37 -38.05 -16.04 16.00
CA ALA A 37 -38.07 -15.17 17.17
C ALA A 37 -36.75 -15.23 17.97
N TYR A 38 -36.19 -16.44 18.15
CA TYR A 38 -34.90 -16.57 18.80
C TYR A 38 -33.77 -15.84 18.06
N ILE A 39 -33.71 -15.99 16.74
CA ILE A 39 -32.72 -15.29 15.91
C ILE A 39 -32.91 -13.77 16.00
N GLN A 40 -34.16 -13.28 15.91
CA GLN A 40 -34.44 -11.84 15.93
C GLN A 40 -34.26 -11.21 17.31
N LEU A 41 -34.50 -11.91 18.41
CA LEU A 41 -34.41 -11.34 19.75
C LEU A 41 -33.03 -11.56 20.41
N PHE A 42 -32.42 -12.71 20.21
CA PHE A 42 -31.18 -13.08 20.91
C PHE A 42 -29.92 -13.02 20.05
N GLN A 43 -30.06 -13.16 18.72
CA GLN A 43 -28.91 -13.13 17.81
C GLN A 43 -28.92 -11.92 16.89
N HIS A 44 -29.80 -10.94 17.11
CA HIS A 44 -29.92 -9.74 16.28
C HIS A 44 -28.58 -9.02 16.14
N GLY A 45 -27.91 -8.69 17.24
CA GLY A 45 -26.64 -7.98 17.24
C GLY A 45 -25.49 -8.73 16.54
N PHE A 46 -25.51 -10.07 16.61
CA PHE A 46 -24.53 -10.89 15.90
C PHE A 46 -24.71 -10.82 14.37
N TYR A 47 -25.96 -10.99 13.91
CA TYR A 47 -26.24 -10.94 12.48
C TYR A 47 -26.19 -9.53 11.92
N GLU A 48 -26.50 -8.50 12.70
CA GLU A 48 -26.32 -7.10 12.36
C GLU A 48 -24.82 -6.76 12.17
N ALA A 49 -23.95 -7.18 13.11
CA ALA A 49 -22.51 -7.01 12.98
C ALA A 49 -21.92 -7.78 11.79
N LEU A 50 -22.46 -8.97 11.49
CA LEU A 50 -22.03 -9.76 10.34
C LEU A 50 -22.50 -9.12 9.02
N ALA A 51 -23.68 -8.57 8.97
CA ALA A 51 -24.23 -7.88 7.80
C ALA A 51 -23.51 -6.55 7.55
N SER A 52 -23.28 -5.73 8.57
CA SER A 52 -22.54 -4.47 8.44
C SER A 52 -21.12 -4.70 7.91
N GLY A 53 -20.40 -5.71 8.41
CA GLY A 53 -19.07 -6.05 7.92
C GLY A 53 -19.02 -6.52 6.46
N GLN A 54 -20.12 -7.02 5.91
CA GLN A 54 -20.21 -7.43 4.49
C GLN A 54 -20.65 -6.28 3.56
N HIS A 55 -21.26 -5.24 4.08
CA HIS A 55 -21.84 -4.14 3.30
C HIS A 55 -21.05 -2.85 3.39
N GLU A 56 -20.06 -2.76 4.30
CA GLU A 56 -19.22 -1.58 4.43
C GLU A 56 -18.08 -1.58 3.41
N PHE A 57 -18.00 -0.50 2.66
CA PHE A 57 -16.82 -0.15 1.88
C PHE A 57 -15.99 0.83 2.69
N PHE A 58 -14.78 0.43 3.01
CA PHE A 58 -13.80 1.28 3.68
C PHE A 58 -12.60 1.49 2.78
N GLN A 59 -12.32 2.74 2.43
CA GLN A 59 -11.15 3.14 1.66
C GLN A 59 -10.35 4.17 2.44
N LYS A 60 -9.09 3.84 2.73
CA LYS A 60 -8.13 4.82 3.24
C LYS A 60 -7.73 5.78 2.13
N LEU A 61 -7.78 7.07 2.43
CA LEU A 61 -7.28 8.11 1.55
C LEU A 61 -5.85 8.46 2.01
N ILE A 62 -4.89 8.21 1.14
CA ILE A 62 -3.47 8.41 1.45
C ILE A 62 -3.11 9.85 1.08
N PRO A 63 -2.58 10.65 2.03
CA PRO A 63 -2.09 12.00 1.76
C PRO A 63 -0.85 11.96 0.89
N LYS A 64 -0.57 13.04 0.17
CA LYS A 64 0.71 13.24 -0.50
C LYS A 64 1.72 13.69 0.54
N ARG A 65 2.91 13.06 0.53
CA ARG A 65 4.02 13.49 1.40
C ARG A 65 4.55 14.83 0.94
N GLY A 66 4.85 15.74 1.86
CA GLY A 66 5.43 17.06 1.57
C GLY A 66 6.76 16.95 0.81
N THR A 67 7.03 17.94 -0.02
CA THR A 67 8.27 18.07 -0.81
C THR A 67 9.35 18.75 0.02
N ILE A 68 10.62 18.36 -0.14
CA ILE A 68 11.75 19.03 0.50
C ILE A 68 12.50 19.82 -0.58
N TYR A 69 12.77 21.10 -0.28
CA TYR A 69 13.42 22.03 -1.19
C TYR A 69 14.73 22.57 -0.60
N LEU A 70 15.70 22.83 -1.48
CA LEU A 70 16.87 23.68 -1.24
C LEU A 70 16.68 25.03 -1.91
N HIS A 71 17.45 26.02 -1.47
CA HIS A 71 17.64 27.26 -2.21
C HIS A 71 18.70 27.13 -3.30
N ASP A 72 18.58 27.88 -4.39
CA ASP A 72 19.66 28.14 -5.30
C ASP A 72 19.99 29.64 -5.22
N LEU A 73 21.17 30.00 -4.70
CA LEU A 73 21.62 31.39 -4.54
C LEU A 73 21.74 32.14 -5.87
N LYS A 74 21.85 31.41 -6.99
CA LYS A 74 22.07 32.01 -8.29
C LYS A 74 20.83 32.75 -8.81
N ASP A 75 19.66 32.21 -8.62
CA ASP A 75 18.38 32.73 -9.10
C ASP A 75 17.30 32.78 -8.00
N ASN A 76 17.67 32.45 -6.76
CA ASN A 76 16.79 32.33 -5.58
C ASN A 76 15.61 31.36 -5.79
N ALA A 77 15.77 30.39 -6.70
CA ALA A 77 14.76 29.36 -6.95
C ALA A 77 14.74 28.32 -5.85
N LEU A 78 13.58 27.71 -5.68
CA LEU A 78 13.43 26.52 -4.84
C LEU A 78 13.63 25.26 -5.71
N VAL A 79 14.63 24.46 -5.36
CA VAL A 79 14.99 23.24 -6.07
C VAL A 79 14.50 22.03 -5.25
N PRO A 80 13.61 21.20 -5.78
CA PRO A 80 13.12 20.03 -5.06
C PRO A 80 14.20 18.94 -4.98
N VAL A 81 14.47 18.45 -3.77
CA VAL A 81 15.48 17.40 -3.49
C VAL A 81 14.90 16.13 -2.92
N ALA A 82 13.63 16.16 -2.51
CA ALA A 82 12.84 14.95 -2.23
C ALA A 82 11.41 15.20 -2.73
N VAL A 83 10.99 14.41 -3.71
CA VAL A 83 9.69 14.53 -4.39
C VAL A 83 8.93 13.22 -4.37
N ASN A 84 7.60 13.29 -4.57
CA ASN A 84 6.79 12.12 -4.82
C ASN A 84 6.71 11.88 -6.33
N GLN A 85 6.98 10.65 -6.73
CA GLN A 85 6.81 10.18 -8.10
C GLN A 85 5.77 9.06 -8.11
N GLN A 86 4.90 9.02 -9.12
CA GLN A 86 4.04 7.87 -9.35
C GLN A 86 4.84 6.82 -10.12
N LEU A 87 5.00 5.65 -9.53
CA LEU A 87 5.65 4.51 -10.15
C LEU A 87 4.69 3.33 -10.16
N ALA A 88 4.81 2.47 -11.16
CA ALA A 88 3.97 1.30 -11.26
C ALA A 88 4.57 0.13 -10.47
N SER A 89 3.72 -0.56 -9.70
CA SER A 89 3.98 -1.90 -9.19
C SER A 89 3.29 -2.89 -10.12
N VAL A 90 4.08 -3.78 -10.72
CA VAL A 90 3.59 -4.82 -11.64
C VAL A 90 3.40 -6.11 -10.86
N TYR A 91 2.25 -6.73 -11.01
CA TYR A 91 1.89 -7.99 -10.37
C TYR A 91 1.12 -8.89 -11.33
N ALA A 92 1.16 -10.19 -11.07
CA ALA A 92 0.36 -11.17 -11.79
C ALA A 92 -0.83 -11.65 -10.96
N ASP A 93 -1.90 -12.03 -11.64
CA ASP A 93 -2.92 -12.95 -11.14
C ASP A 93 -2.67 -14.32 -11.79
N PRO A 94 -1.98 -15.26 -11.12
CA PRO A 94 -1.63 -16.57 -11.67
C PRO A 94 -2.83 -17.39 -12.16
N ARG A 95 -4.05 -17.06 -11.72
CA ARG A 95 -5.29 -17.72 -12.20
C ARG A 95 -5.63 -17.35 -13.64
N GLN A 96 -5.11 -16.25 -14.15
CA GLN A 96 -5.36 -15.70 -15.50
C GLN A 96 -4.16 -15.92 -16.44
N VAL A 97 -3.00 -16.29 -15.91
CA VAL A 97 -1.79 -16.60 -16.67
C VAL A 97 -2.05 -17.83 -17.55
N THR A 98 -1.77 -17.71 -18.85
CA THR A 98 -2.01 -18.79 -19.83
C THR A 98 -0.79 -19.64 -20.10
N ASP A 99 0.39 -19.03 -20.19
CA ASP A 99 1.68 -19.70 -20.38
C ASP A 99 2.74 -19.08 -19.45
N SER A 100 2.88 -19.68 -18.26
CA SER A 100 3.78 -19.18 -17.21
C SER A 100 5.25 -19.13 -17.66
N TYR A 101 5.68 -20.02 -18.57
CA TYR A 101 7.07 -20.04 -19.05
C TYR A 101 7.32 -18.91 -20.04
N GLU A 102 6.47 -18.75 -21.05
CA GLU A 102 6.67 -17.72 -22.06
C GLU A 102 6.48 -16.32 -21.46
N GLU A 103 5.50 -16.14 -20.56
CA GLU A 103 5.30 -14.87 -19.86
C GLU A 103 6.48 -14.52 -18.93
N ALA A 104 6.99 -15.50 -18.16
CA ALA A 104 8.19 -15.30 -17.34
C ALA A 104 9.43 -14.95 -18.17
N LYS A 105 9.59 -15.55 -19.33
CA LYS A 105 10.70 -15.30 -20.26
C LYS A 105 10.62 -13.90 -20.87
N GLN A 106 9.43 -13.46 -21.31
CA GLN A 106 9.24 -12.14 -21.88
C GLN A 106 9.48 -11.04 -20.83
N LEU A 107 8.90 -11.20 -19.64
CA LEU A 107 9.12 -10.28 -18.52
C LEU A 107 10.59 -10.28 -18.09
N GLY A 108 11.20 -11.47 -17.96
CA GLY A 108 12.59 -11.61 -17.63
C GLY A 108 13.53 -10.94 -18.62
N GLY A 109 13.19 -11.00 -19.91
CA GLY A 109 13.93 -10.28 -20.96
C GLY A 109 13.88 -8.75 -20.80
N LEU A 110 12.73 -8.20 -20.41
CA LEU A 110 12.58 -6.76 -20.14
C LEU A 110 13.33 -6.31 -18.89
N PHE A 111 13.29 -7.11 -17.83
CA PHE A 111 13.94 -6.78 -16.54
C PHE A 111 15.42 -7.19 -16.48
N GLY A 112 15.94 -7.88 -17.50
CA GLY A 112 17.31 -8.37 -17.52
C GLY A 112 17.58 -9.50 -16.51
N TYR A 113 16.58 -10.35 -16.24
CA TYR A 113 16.69 -11.47 -15.31
C TYR A 113 17.61 -12.57 -15.84
N SER A 114 18.32 -13.23 -14.94
CA SER A 114 19.07 -14.45 -15.26
C SER A 114 18.10 -15.61 -15.54
N GLN A 115 18.60 -16.67 -16.18
CA GLN A 115 17.81 -17.88 -16.45
C GLN A 115 17.22 -18.49 -15.17
N GLU A 116 17.96 -18.41 -14.07
CA GLU A 116 17.54 -18.89 -12.76
C GLU A 116 16.36 -18.07 -12.19
N GLN A 117 16.42 -16.76 -12.37
CA GLN A 117 15.35 -15.84 -11.97
C GLN A 117 14.09 -16.00 -12.85
N ILE A 118 14.26 -16.28 -14.14
CA ILE A 118 13.13 -16.58 -15.06
C ILE A 118 12.44 -17.87 -14.63
N GLU A 119 13.21 -18.93 -14.30
CA GLU A 119 12.60 -20.19 -13.84
C GLU A 119 11.89 -20.03 -12.49
N ALA A 120 12.45 -19.27 -11.56
CA ALA A 120 11.80 -18.93 -10.29
C ALA A 120 10.50 -18.12 -10.52
N LEU A 121 10.52 -17.17 -11.45
CA LEU A 121 9.30 -16.40 -11.80
C LEU A 121 8.23 -17.31 -12.42
N LYS A 122 8.61 -18.21 -13.34
CA LYS A 122 7.71 -19.20 -13.93
C LYS A 122 7.01 -20.05 -12.86
N GLU A 123 7.76 -20.55 -11.86
CA GLU A 123 7.18 -21.34 -10.77
C GLU A 123 6.17 -20.53 -9.96
N ARG A 124 6.43 -19.26 -9.71
CA ARG A 124 5.54 -18.33 -9.02
C ARG A 124 4.28 -18.03 -9.84
N LEU A 125 4.40 -17.83 -11.14
CA LEU A 125 3.28 -17.62 -12.05
C LEU A 125 2.43 -18.88 -12.25
N ASN A 126 2.97 -20.07 -11.98
CA ASN A 126 2.25 -21.34 -12.12
C ASN A 126 1.53 -21.77 -10.82
N GLN A 127 0.97 -20.82 -10.07
CA GLN A 127 0.24 -21.08 -8.82
C GLN A 127 -1.24 -20.65 -8.90
N PRO A 128 -2.13 -21.47 -9.48
CA PRO A 128 -3.51 -21.08 -9.79
C PRO A 128 -4.40 -20.81 -8.55
N LYS A 129 -3.87 -20.97 -7.35
CA LYS A 129 -4.57 -20.64 -6.09
C LYS A 129 -4.19 -19.26 -5.55
N ASP A 130 -3.11 -18.68 -6.04
CA ASP A 130 -2.65 -17.37 -5.61
C ASP A 130 -3.29 -16.30 -6.49
N PRO A 131 -4.06 -15.35 -5.93
CA PRO A 131 -4.64 -14.27 -6.70
C PRO A 131 -3.68 -13.09 -6.95
N TYR A 132 -2.50 -13.08 -6.33
CA TYR A 132 -1.61 -11.92 -6.35
C TYR A 132 -0.14 -12.31 -6.19
N GLU A 133 0.62 -12.21 -7.26
CA GLU A 133 2.06 -12.47 -7.26
C GLU A 133 2.83 -11.21 -7.69
N PRO A 134 3.60 -10.55 -6.81
CA PRO A 134 4.37 -9.37 -7.15
C PRO A 134 5.54 -9.72 -8.09
N ILE A 135 5.66 -8.98 -9.22
CA ILE A 135 6.73 -9.16 -10.21
C ILE A 135 7.82 -8.12 -10.03
N ALA A 136 7.44 -6.84 -10.09
CA ALA A 136 8.39 -5.74 -9.96
C ALA A 136 7.71 -4.53 -9.30
N LYS A 137 8.49 -3.81 -8.49
CA LYS A 137 8.08 -2.54 -7.89
C LYS A 137 8.86 -1.38 -8.53
N GLU A 138 8.32 -0.18 -8.40
CA GLU A 138 9.00 1.05 -8.83
C GLU A 138 9.36 1.05 -10.33
N VAL A 139 8.44 0.53 -11.15
CA VAL A 139 8.58 0.49 -12.61
C VAL A 139 8.25 1.88 -13.18
N ASP A 140 9.14 2.43 -13.99
CA ASP A 140 8.92 3.71 -14.66
C ASP A 140 7.95 3.61 -15.85
N ASP A 141 7.44 4.75 -16.31
CA ASP A 141 6.45 4.80 -17.38
C ASP A 141 6.95 4.14 -18.67
N LYS A 142 8.25 4.28 -19.01
CA LYS A 142 8.83 3.70 -20.23
C LYS A 142 8.88 2.18 -20.18
N MET A 143 9.18 1.63 -19.00
CA MET A 143 9.18 0.18 -18.81
C MET A 143 7.75 -0.35 -18.75
N LEU A 144 6.84 0.38 -18.10
CA LEU A 144 5.43 0.05 -18.05
C LEU A 144 4.80 -0.02 -19.46
N GLU A 145 5.08 0.96 -20.32
CA GLU A 145 4.63 0.94 -21.71
C GLU A 145 5.07 -0.34 -22.46
N LYS A 146 6.32 -0.77 -22.23
CA LYS A 146 6.83 -2.01 -22.84
C LYS A 146 6.13 -3.25 -22.32
N ILE A 147 5.82 -3.29 -21.01
CA ILE A 147 5.11 -4.42 -20.39
C ILE A 147 3.67 -4.48 -20.91
N VAL A 148 2.99 -3.34 -20.97
CA VAL A 148 1.62 -3.24 -21.51
C VAL A 148 1.56 -3.66 -22.98
N ALA A 149 2.58 -3.30 -23.78
CA ALA A 149 2.67 -3.68 -25.19
C ALA A 149 2.83 -5.19 -25.44
N LEU A 150 3.21 -5.97 -24.40
CA LEU A 150 3.28 -7.43 -24.51
C LEU A 150 1.89 -8.10 -24.41
N GLU A 151 0.86 -7.38 -23.97
CA GLU A 151 -0.53 -7.87 -23.82
C GLU A 151 -0.64 -9.21 -23.07
N LEU A 152 0.19 -9.41 -22.02
CA LEU A 152 0.26 -10.65 -21.26
C LEU A 152 -1.00 -10.86 -20.41
N ALA A 153 -1.54 -12.07 -20.45
CA ALA A 153 -2.74 -12.41 -19.70
C ALA A 153 -2.45 -12.51 -18.20
N GLY A 154 -3.29 -11.88 -17.38
CA GLY A 154 -3.13 -11.90 -15.91
C GLY A 154 -2.04 -10.99 -15.37
N ILE A 155 -1.35 -10.21 -16.20
CA ILE A 155 -0.40 -9.18 -15.74
C ILE A 155 -1.13 -7.87 -15.54
N HIS A 156 -1.01 -7.34 -14.35
CA HIS A 156 -1.67 -6.10 -13.93
C HIS A 156 -0.66 -5.12 -13.35
N PHE A 157 -1.04 -3.86 -13.28
CA PHE A 157 -0.24 -2.84 -12.63
C PHE A 157 -1.10 -1.95 -11.74
N LYS A 158 -0.47 -1.44 -10.69
CA LYS A 158 -1.05 -0.47 -9.75
C LYS A 158 -0.07 0.69 -9.62
N GLN A 159 -0.55 1.91 -9.78
CA GLN A 159 0.28 3.07 -9.50
C GLN A 159 0.39 3.31 -8.00
N GLU A 160 1.61 3.47 -7.52
CA GLU A 160 1.93 3.74 -6.13
C GLU A 160 2.85 4.95 -6.05
N ALA A 161 2.64 5.76 -5.02
CA ALA A 161 3.54 6.89 -4.78
C ALA A 161 4.87 6.37 -4.22
N ALA A 162 5.96 6.66 -4.92
CA ALA A 162 7.33 6.41 -4.49
C ALA A 162 8.02 7.73 -4.16
N ARG A 163 8.98 7.68 -3.23
CA ARG A 163 9.82 8.83 -2.90
C ARG A 163 11.05 8.83 -3.77
N LEU A 164 11.30 9.94 -4.45
CA LEU A 164 12.47 10.15 -5.32
C LEU A 164 13.37 11.24 -4.77
N TYR A 165 14.65 10.99 -4.75
CA TYR A 165 15.72 11.93 -4.39
C TYR A 165 16.54 12.22 -5.65
N PRO A 166 16.26 13.33 -6.37
CA PRO A 166 16.85 13.61 -7.69
C PRO A 166 18.36 13.79 -7.68
N GLU A 167 18.92 14.19 -6.53
CA GLU A 167 20.35 14.45 -6.35
C GLU A 167 20.95 13.61 -5.21
N PRO A 168 21.09 12.28 -5.42
CA PRO A 168 21.48 11.35 -4.36
C PRO A 168 22.89 11.59 -3.82
N GLU A 169 23.82 12.09 -4.66
CA GLU A 169 25.24 12.28 -4.30
C GLU A 169 25.49 13.33 -3.22
N MET A 170 24.48 14.11 -2.84
CA MET A 170 24.61 15.17 -1.83
C MET A 170 23.51 15.16 -0.77
N SER A 171 22.71 14.11 -0.74
CA SER A 171 21.46 14.13 0.01
C SER A 171 21.31 13.02 1.05
N GLY A 172 22.07 11.93 0.97
CA GLY A 172 21.85 10.74 1.81
C GLY A 172 21.77 11.05 3.30
N HIS A 173 22.86 11.50 3.91
CA HIS A 173 22.90 11.82 5.34
C HIS A 173 22.03 13.02 5.73
N LEU A 174 21.84 13.97 4.81
CA LEU A 174 21.05 15.16 5.06
C LEU A 174 19.56 14.86 5.10
N LEU A 175 19.07 14.24 4.02
CA LEU A 175 17.64 13.98 3.84
C LEU A 175 17.18 12.73 4.59
N GLY A 176 18.02 11.70 4.70
CA GLY A 176 17.56 10.37 5.08
C GLY A 176 16.79 9.72 3.92
N PHE A 177 15.86 8.84 4.22
CA PHE A 177 15.05 8.15 3.21
C PHE A 177 13.67 7.79 3.73
N LEU A 178 12.73 7.53 2.82
CA LEU A 178 11.43 6.97 3.14
C LEU A 178 11.54 5.45 3.19
N GLY A 179 11.46 4.89 4.38
CA GLY A 179 11.45 3.45 4.62
C GLY A 179 10.06 2.93 4.95
N THR A 180 10.02 1.75 5.56
CA THR A 180 8.79 1.09 6.00
C THR A 180 8.92 0.73 7.48
N ASN A 181 7.85 0.92 8.25
CA ASN A 181 7.76 0.44 9.62
C ASN A 181 7.45 -1.07 9.65
N GLU A 182 7.45 -1.66 10.85
CA GLU A 182 7.12 -3.08 11.06
C GLU A 182 5.68 -3.44 10.63
N ASP A 183 4.76 -2.49 10.72
CA ASP A 183 3.37 -2.62 10.30
C ASP A 183 3.14 -2.41 8.79
N GLY A 184 4.22 -2.20 8.01
CA GLY A 184 4.16 -1.97 6.56
C GLY A 184 3.86 -0.53 6.17
N THR A 185 3.67 0.41 7.11
CA THR A 185 3.41 1.81 6.80
C THR A 185 4.68 2.55 6.36
N PRO A 186 4.61 3.45 5.35
CA PRO A 186 5.73 4.31 5.00
C PRO A 186 6.11 5.25 6.14
N ALA A 187 7.40 5.36 6.44
CA ALA A 187 7.90 6.28 7.45
C ALA A 187 9.28 6.83 7.07
N GLY A 188 9.50 8.11 7.32
CA GLY A 188 10.80 8.72 7.19
C GLY A 188 11.80 8.13 8.17
N LYS A 189 13.01 7.84 7.70
CA LYS A 189 14.12 7.28 8.48
C LYS A 189 15.34 8.14 8.31
N TYR A 190 15.95 8.48 9.44
CA TYR A 190 17.14 9.35 9.49
C TYR A 190 16.92 10.75 8.89
N GLY A 191 17.88 11.62 9.01
CA GLY A 191 17.91 12.95 8.43
C GLY A 191 16.62 13.77 8.61
N ILE A 192 16.33 14.60 7.62
CA ILE A 192 15.14 15.46 7.56
C ILE A 192 13.86 14.62 7.43
N GLU A 193 13.90 13.57 6.64
CA GLU A 193 12.76 12.65 6.45
C GLU A 193 12.32 12.01 7.77
N GLY A 194 13.28 11.61 8.61
CA GLY A 194 13.00 11.02 9.91
C GLY A 194 12.56 12.05 10.95
N TYR A 195 13.25 13.20 10.99
CA TYR A 195 13.00 14.23 12.00
C TYR A 195 11.63 14.91 11.80
N PHE A 196 11.27 15.24 10.56
CA PHE A 196 10.00 15.88 10.21
C PHE A 196 8.99 14.87 9.63
N ASN A 197 9.05 13.60 10.07
CA ASN A 197 8.20 12.58 9.49
C ASN A 197 6.70 12.87 9.66
N GLU A 198 6.28 13.41 10.79
CA GLU A 198 4.88 13.74 11.07
C GLU A 198 4.37 14.84 10.15
N GLU A 199 5.13 15.93 10.02
CA GLU A 199 4.78 17.09 9.20
C GLU A 199 4.78 16.74 7.71
N LEU A 200 5.78 15.95 7.27
CA LEU A 200 5.90 15.52 5.88
C LEU A 200 4.81 14.52 5.48
N SER A 201 4.39 13.64 6.40
CA SER A 201 3.44 12.57 6.07
C SER A 201 2.00 13.05 5.89
N GLY A 202 1.63 14.16 6.53
CA GLY A 202 0.25 14.59 6.61
C GLY A 202 -0.64 13.62 7.40
N SER A 203 -1.95 13.76 7.29
CA SER A 203 -2.94 12.91 7.95
C SER A 203 -3.77 12.11 6.96
N GLN A 204 -3.93 10.82 7.25
CA GLN A 204 -4.78 9.94 6.43
C GLN A 204 -6.24 10.34 6.59
N GLY A 205 -6.97 10.33 5.49
CA GLY A 205 -8.41 10.39 5.48
C GLY A 205 -9.03 9.02 5.26
N PHE A 206 -10.36 8.97 5.28
CA PHE A 206 -11.09 7.76 4.92
C PHE A 206 -12.41 8.07 4.24
N LEU A 207 -12.85 7.13 3.43
CA LEU A 207 -14.19 7.07 2.87
C LEU A 207 -14.84 5.77 3.32
N ARG A 208 -15.89 5.89 4.12
CA ARG A 208 -16.76 4.81 4.52
C ARG A 208 -18.10 4.96 3.79
N SER A 209 -18.58 3.91 3.18
CA SER A 209 -19.86 3.93 2.47
C SER A 209 -20.48 2.53 2.47
N GLU A 210 -21.79 2.45 2.36
CA GLU A 210 -22.49 1.18 2.23
C GLU A 210 -22.52 0.69 0.78
N ARG A 211 -22.41 -0.65 0.62
CA ARG A 211 -22.56 -1.33 -0.67
C ARG A 211 -23.70 -2.33 -0.64
N ASP A 212 -24.33 -2.55 -1.78
CA ASP A 212 -25.30 -3.63 -1.96
C ASP A 212 -24.58 -4.99 -2.11
N LEU A 213 -25.36 -6.06 -2.11
CA LEU A 213 -24.84 -7.44 -2.31
C LEU A 213 -24.11 -7.65 -3.65
N ALA A 214 -24.30 -6.77 -4.60
CA ALA A 214 -23.59 -6.77 -5.90
C ALA A 214 -22.33 -5.88 -5.87
N GLY A 215 -21.97 -5.30 -4.71
CA GLY A 215 -20.78 -4.46 -4.53
C GLY A 215 -20.97 -3.01 -5.01
N ARG A 216 -22.17 -2.58 -5.39
CA ARG A 216 -22.46 -1.21 -5.85
C ARG A 216 -22.74 -0.30 -4.66
N LEU A 217 -22.21 0.93 -4.70
CA LEU A 217 -22.43 1.93 -3.66
C LEU A 217 -23.94 2.28 -3.55
N ILE A 218 -24.47 2.24 -2.33
CA ILE A 218 -25.86 2.62 -2.04
C ILE A 218 -25.92 4.14 -1.95
N ALA A 219 -26.64 4.78 -2.87
CA ALA A 219 -26.72 6.24 -2.96
C ALA A 219 -27.38 6.91 -1.73
N ALA A 220 -28.27 6.19 -1.04
CA ALA A 220 -29.01 6.65 0.14
C ALA A 220 -28.42 6.14 1.47
N GLY A 221 -27.31 5.36 1.43
CA GLY A 221 -26.62 4.86 2.62
C GLY A 221 -25.83 5.95 3.34
N GLU A 222 -25.46 5.67 4.59
CA GLU A 222 -24.58 6.55 5.35
C GLU A 222 -23.19 6.62 4.68
N ARG A 223 -22.71 7.85 4.50
CA ARG A 223 -21.39 8.14 3.98
C ARG A 223 -20.64 8.96 5.01
N GLU A 224 -19.53 8.43 5.45
CA GLU A 224 -18.56 9.15 6.27
C GLU A 224 -17.33 9.43 5.41
N TYR A 225 -17.02 10.69 5.25
CA TYR A 225 -15.88 11.15 4.45
C TYR A 225 -15.04 12.10 5.27
N GLU A 226 -13.82 11.67 5.55
CA GLU A 226 -12.76 12.51 6.11
C GLU A 226 -11.68 12.67 5.06
N PRO A 227 -11.44 13.90 4.57
CA PRO A 227 -10.43 14.13 3.55
C PRO A 227 -9.03 13.90 4.12
N ALA A 228 -8.14 13.30 3.33
CA ALA A 228 -6.72 13.28 3.66
C ALA A 228 -6.16 14.72 3.64
N GLN A 229 -5.27 15.04 4.58
CA GLN A 229 -4.54 16.29 4.59
C GLN A 229 -3.10 16.03 4.14
N ASP A 230 -2.69 16.65 3.04
CA ASP A 230 -1.34 16.51 2.50
C ASP A 230 -0.29 17.01 3.49
N GLY A 231 0.90 16.42 3.44
CA GLY A 231 2.03 16.84 4.26
C GLY A 231 2.54 18.23 3.89
N VAL A 232 3.23 18.84 4.84
CA VAL A 232 3.79 20.18 4.68
C VAL A 232 5.09 20.12 3.90
N ASP A 233 5.29 21.03 2.96
CA ASP A 233 6.55 21.21 2.25
C ASP A 233 7.60 21.87 3.17
N ILE A 234 8.84 21.40 3.08
CA ILE A 234 9.95 21.90 3.90
C ILE A 234 10.97 22.60 3.00
N VAL A 235 11.33 23.82 3.35
CA VAL A 235 12.39 24.58 2.68
C VAL A 235 13.59 24.67 3.62
N LEU A 236 14.70 24.06 3.21
CA LEU A 236 15.95 24.09 3.97
C LEU A 236 16.74 25.36 3.69
N THR A 237 17.56 25.79 4.64
CA THR A 237 18.47 26.94 4.47
C THR A 237 19.68 26.63 3.59
N LEU A 238 19.88 25.37 3.22
CA LEU A 238 21.00 24.94 2.39
C LEU A 238 20.87 25.48 0.97
N ASP A 239 22.01 25.81 0.39
CA ASP A 239 22.14 26.18 -1.01
C ASP A 239 22.60 25.00 -1.84
N ARG A 240 21.88 24.68 -2.91
CA ARG A 240 22.15 23.55 -3.81
C ARG A 240 23.57 23.56 -4.37
N THR A 241 24.01 24.74 -4.86
CA THR A 241 25.34 24.87 -5.50
C THR A 241 26.47 24.73 -4.50
N ILE A 242 26.32 25.32 -3.30
CA ILE A 242 27.31 25.20 -2.22
C ILE A 242 27.34 23.77 -1.69
N GLN A 243 26.20 23.15 -1.48
CA GLN A 243 26.06 21.76 -1.04
C GLN A 243 26.77 20.79 -1.99
N TYR A 244 26.45 20.86 -3.29
CA TYR A 244 27.10 20.02 -4.31
C TYR A 244 28.62 20.21 -4.33
N LYS A 245 29.09 21.47 -4.28
CA LYS A 245 30.51 21.77 -4.28
C LYS A 245 31.22 21.25 -3.03
N ALA A 246 30.60 21.42 -1.87
CA ALA A 246 31.13 20.93 -0.60
C ALA A 246 31.24 19.41 -0.60
N CYS A 247 30.19 18.69 -0.96
CA CYS A 247 30.16 17.22 -0.99
C CYS A 247 31.17 16.66 -2.00
N SER A 248 31.20 17.20 -3.21
CA SER A 248 32.14 16.74 -4.25
C SER A 248 33.61 17.00 -3.86
N THR A 249 33.88 18.12 -3.19
CA THR A 249 35.23 18.46 -2.71
C THR A 249 35.65 17.56 -1.56
N LEU A 250 34.75 17.29 -0.61
CA LEU A 250 34.99 16.36 0.49
C LEU A 250 35.35 14.96 -0.02
N LYS A 251 34.53 14.41 -0.94
CA LYS A 251 34.78 13.10 -1.56
C LYS A 251 36.15 13.02 -2.21
N LYS A 252 36.54 14.05 -2.95
CA LYS A 252 37.89 14.13 -3.58
C LYS A 252 39.00 14.24 -2.55
N ALA A 253 38.80 15.01 -1.46
CA ALA A 253 39.80 15.15 -0.41
C ALA A 253 40.00 13.83 0.35
N VAL A 254 38.94 13.13 0.72
CA VAL A 254 39.03 11.81 1.37
C VAL A 254 39.80 10.83 0.49
N ALA A 255 39.47 10.73 -0.81
CA ALA A 255 40.14 9.87 -1.74
C ALA A 255 41.64 10.24 -1.92
N LYS A 256 41.94 11.55 -2.04
CA LYS A 256 43.32 12.06 -2.21
C LYS A 256 44.23 11.76 -1.02
N HIS A 257 43.69 11.83 0.19
CA HIS A 257 44.46 11.66 1.42
C HIS A 257 44.38 10.25 2.00
N GLY A 258 43.59 9.34 1.39
CA GLY A 258 43.41 7.96 1.88
C GLY A 258 42.75 7.93 3.26
N ALA A 259 41.88 8.89 3.56
CA ALA A 259 41.16 8.94 4.83
C ALA A 259 39.97 7.96 4.79
N GLU A 260 39.60 7.43 5.96
CA GLU A 260 38.40 6.56 6.12
C GLU A 260 37.09 7.31 5.95
N GLY A 261 37.08 8.60 6.25
CA GLY A 261 35.90 9.44 6.13
C GLY A 261 36.21 10.93 6.41
N GLY A 262 35.18 11.72 6.38
CA GLY A 262 35.27 13.13 6.71
C GLY A 262 33.91 13.81 6.69
N SER A 263 33.84 15.04 7.22
CA SER A 263 32.64 15.85 7.22
C SER A 263 32.97 17.32 6.96
N VAL A 264 32.01 18.06 6.42
CA VAL A 264 32.10 19.50 6.20
C VAL A 264 30.76 20.16 6.51
N VAL A 265 30.81 21.28 7.21
CA VAL A 265 29.65 22.14 7.47
C VAL A 265 30.05 23.57 7.07
N ILE A 266 29.20 24.24 6.31
CA ILE A 266 29.34 25.64 5.91
C ILE A 266 28.19 26.44 6.54
N VAL A 267 28.52 27.43 7.34
CA VAL A 267 27.57 28.23 8.09
C VAL A 267 27.75 29.72 7.72
N GLU A 268 26.65 30.43 7.54
CA GLU A 268 26.64 31.87 7.40
C GLU A 268 26.80 32.52 8.79
N PRO A 269 27.88 33.27 9.07
CA PRO A 269 28.19 33.67 10.43
C PRO A 269 27.22 34.70 11.03
N PHE A 270 26.52 35.47 10.19
CA PHE A 270 25.63 36.54 10.66
C PHE A 270 24.23 35.98 11.04
N SER A 271 23.71 35.05 10.26
CA SER A 271 22.37 34.50 10.49
C SER A 271 22.40 33.14 11.23
N GLY A 272 23.53 32.44 11.24
CA GLY A 272 23.65 31.06 11.72
C GLY A 272 23.05 30.03 10.77
N LYS A 273 22.62 30.39 9.56
CA LYS A 273 22.09 29.47 8.57
C LYS A 273 23.15 28.47 8.12
N ILE A 274 22.80 27.20 8.10
CA ILE A 274 23.63 26.17 7.47
C ILE A 274 23.40 26.24 5.96
N LEU A 275 24.47 26.48 5.21
CA LEU A 275 24.44 26.57 3.75
C LEU A 275 24.86 25.26 3.08
N ALA A 276 25.65 24.43 3.76
CA ALA A 276 25.99 23.09 3.32
C ALA A 276 26.33 22.20 4.51
N MET A 277 26.01 20.90 4.41
CA MET A 277 26.37 19.87 5.37
C MET A 277 26.56 18.53 4.61
N CYS A 278 27.78 18.00 4.64
CA CYS A 278 28.11 16.73 4.00
C CYS A 278 28.92 15.82 4.91
N GLY A 279 28.69 14.53 4.82
CA GLY A 279 29.47 13.47 5.43
C GLY A 279 29.97 12.49 4.35
N PHE A 280 31.06 11.82 4.60
CA PHE A 280 31.56 10.74 3.77
C PHE A 280 32.15 9.62 4.67
N PRO A 281 31.94 8.32 4.38
CA PRO A 281 31.20 7.78 3.21
C PRO A 281 29.72 8.16 3.22
N ASP A 282 29.13 8.28 2.03
CA ASP A 282 27.73 8.64 1.82
C ASP A 282 26.99 7.48 1.14
N TYR A 283 25.68 7.55 1.09
CA TYR A 283 24.82 6.55 0.45
C TYR A 283 23.75 7.21 -0.42
N ASP A 284 23.25 6.44 -1.40
CA ASP A 284 22.12 6.86 -2.24
C ASP A 284 20.80 6.51 -1.52
N PRO A 285 19.97 7.50 -1.13
CA PRO A 285 18.70 7.28 -0.46
C PRO A 285 17.66 6.55 -1.33
N ASN A 286 17.80 6.55 -2.67
CA ASN A 286 16.91 5.82 -3.57
C ASN A 286 17.16 4.30 -3.51
N VAL A 287 18.37 3.87 -3.12
CA VAL A 287 18.76 2.44 -3.04
C VAL A 287 19.24 2.03 -1.66
N TYR A 288 18.72 2.65 -0.62
CA TYR A 288 19.11 2.44 0.78
C TYR A 288 19.13 0.97 1.24
N ARG A 289 18.36 0.09 0.56
CA ARG A 289 18.32 -1.35 0.87
C ARG A 289 19.56 -2.13 0.42
N LYS A 290 20.44 -1.52 -0.39
CA LYS A 290 21.63 -2.16 -0.96
C LYS A 290 22.93 -1.79 -0.21
N VAL A 291 22.82 -1.18 0.96
CA VAL A 291 24.00 -0.84 1.78
C VAL A 291 24.50 -2.06 2.54
N ASP A 292 25.83 -2.12 2.76
CA ASP A 292 26.47 -3.24 3.45
C ASP A 292 26.26 -3.20 4.97
N SER A 293 26.15 -2.01 5.56
CA SER A 293 25.89 -1.81 6.99
C SER A 293 24.91 -0.67 7.22
N ILE A 294 24.03 -0.83 8.21
CA ILE A 294 23.12 0.21 8.68
C ILE A 294 23.82 1.40 9.32
N ASP A 295 25.06 1.23 9.76
CA ASP A 295 25.85 2.30 10.38
C ASP A 295 26.13 3.46 9.41
N ILE A 296 26.11 3.20 8.10
CA ILE A 296 26.27 4.23 7.07
C ILE A 296 25.16 5.29 7.10
N PHE A 297 23.99 4.98 7.68
CA PHE A 297 22.89 5.94 7.79
C PHE A 297 23.12 7.01 8.86
N ASN A 298 24.03 6.75 9.80
CA ASN A 298 24.38 7.70 10.83
C ASN A 298 25.16 8.87 10.22
N ASN A 299 24.68 10.08 10.41
CA ASN A 299 25.34 11.26 9.86
C ASN A 299 26.64 11.55 10.61
N PRO A 300 27.82 11.46 9.97
CA PRO A 300 29.11 11.65 10.64
C PRO A 300 29.37 13.09 11.11
N VAL A 301 28.50 14.03 10.79
CA VAL A 301 28.59 15.43 11.26
C VAL A 301 28.20 15.54 12.73
N TYR A 302 27.18 14.77 13.19
CA TYR A 302 26.64 14.88 14.53
C TYR A 302 26.47 13.52 15.26
N SER A 303 26.61 12.39 14.56
CA SER A 303 26.61 11.04 15.15
C SER A 303 28.01 10.49 15.23
N ARG A 304 28.42 9.98 16.39
CA ARG A 304 29.67 9.25 16.61
C ARG A 304 29.38 7.91 17.24
#